data_ef5a8bbcc6000c60b7e7aa4884e91a33
#
_entry.id   ef5a8bbcc6000c60b7e7aa4884e91a33
#
_cell.length_a   1.000
_cell.length_b   1.000
_cell.length_c   1.000
_cell.angle_alpha   90.00
_cell.angle_beta   90.00
_cell.angle_gamma   90.00
#
_symmetry.space_group_name_H-M   'P 1'
#
loop_
_entity.id
_entity.type
_entity.pdbx_description
1 polymer ?
#
loop_
_entity_poly.entity_id
_entity_poly.type
_entity_poly.pdbx_seq_one_letter_code
_entity_poly.pdbx_strand_id
1 'polypeptide(L)'
;MLFLPAKVVEGLLVIGCSSLYSHIFVEGAVSAFNLTNTTIQLLYLILAGWMANSATRYVGEEYRADEGRGLFSTVSTIYVGLCVLVAIGCCITAAVTQSPVYLGGALMFCTYTAFQVLNAALIQLGRVKASILWSLTSAVLKLAVAFALVGGKSNYPSPFPAIFANTIADGVATIGAVFALSLPVVVRLKYFSKPLLNRFLKYGVPLMGVSISVALLNQIDKYLVVGFYGNILYAYYSNNNSIASGLFTMISVGIMRGVYPAVLRGWREGGKAAAKPLLDQGVRLYLLIAVPAVAGLTAVALPLSRFLFPAKYAAGAPVIAYTALAMLFMGLTEYANKAYELEQSTVHVLQNSAIAAVIKVVSSVILLKTLGFTGGALGSVVAFASYFIITWVRVRSRFLFRVAPVSLVRIIVSALLCGAAAFACTLLPVGNLIRLGAAVVVGAGVYAVCIIVSGEGREEVQAVLRRLKR
;
A
#
# COMPACT_ATOMS: atom_id res chain seq x y z
N MET A 1 15.86 -7.41 11.05
CA MET A 1 15.23 -6.44 11.98
C MET A 1 15.17 -4.99 11.46
N LEU A 2 16.10 -4.51 10.62
CA LEU A 2 16.12 -3.13 10.09
C LEU A 2 14.98 -2.79 9.09
N PHE A 3 14.35 -3.79 8.47
CA PHE A 3 13.36 -3.56 7.41
C PHE A 3 12.05 -2.91 7.88
N LEU A 4 11.53 -3.32 9.05
CA LEU A 4 10.26 -2.79 9.58
C LEU A 4 10.36 -1.31 9.97
N PRO A 5 11.37 -0.87 10.77
CA PRO A 5 11.54 0.54 11.07
C PRO A 5 11.72 1.40 9.82
N ALA A 6 12.47 0.91 8.81
CA ALA A 6 12.67 1.63 7.56
C ALA A 6 11.35 1.82 6.78
N LYS A 7 10.48 0.80 6.74
CA LYS A 7 9.16 0.92 6.10
C LYS A 7 8.20 1.85 6.86
N VAL A 8 8.32 1.92 8.19
CA VAL A 8 7.58 2.91 8.98
C VAL A 8 8.03 4.32 8.61
N VAL A 9 9.33 4.57 8.55
CA VAL A 9 9.87 5.88 8.15
C VAL A 9 9.45 6.24 6.72
N GLU A 10 9.55 5.31 5.77
CA GLU A 10 9.09 5.50 4.39
C GLU A 10 7.60 5.88 4.33
N GLY A 11 6.75 5.19 5.07
CA GLY A 11 5.32 5.49 5.13
C GLY A 11 5.02 6.85 5.74
N LEU A 12 5.73 7.25 6.80
CA LEU A 12 5.61 8.58 7.40
C LEU A 12 6.06 9.68 6.42
N LEU A 13 7.12 9.44 5.65
CA LEU A 13 7.57 10.36 4.60
C LEU A 13 6.54 10.51 3.47
N VAL A 14 5.85 9.43 3.08
CA VAL A 14 4.75 9.50 2.10
C VAL A 14 3.59 10.36 2.61
N ILE A 15 3.19 10.20 3.87
CA ILE A 15 2.17 11.07 4.49
C ILE A 15 2.68 12.51 4.55
N GLY A 16 3.95 12.72 4.91
CA GLY A 16 4.61 14.02 4.88
C GLY A 16 4.60 14.68 3.49
N CYS A 17 4.84 13.90 2.42
CA CYS A 17 4.72 14.37 1.03
C CYS A 17 3.29 14.83 0.73
N SER A 18 2.28 14.04 1.10
CA SER A 18 0.88 14.39 0.87
C SER A 18 0.49 15.66 1.65
N SER A 19 0.98 15.79 2.90
CA SER A 19 0.79 17.01 3.71
C SER A 19 1.45 18.22 3.06
N LEU A 20 2.74 18.13 2.73
CA LEU A 20 3.49 19.22 2.10
C LEU A 20 2.83 19.68 0.80
N TYR A 21 2.45 18.74 -0.07
CA TYR A 21 1.82 19.06 -1.35
C TYR A 21 0.48 19.78 -1.18
N SER A 22 -0.31 19.42 -0.17
CA SER A 22 -1.59 20.09 0.10
C SER A 22 -1.43 21.53 0.60
N HIS A 23 -0.29 21.89 1.17
CA HIS A 23 0.02 23.26 1.62
C HIS A 23 0.67 24.10 0.54
N ILE A 24 1.44 23.48 -0.36
CA ILE A 24 2.18 24.19 -1.40
C ILE A 24 1.33 24.41 -2.67
N PHE A 25 0.54 23.40 -3.06
CA PHE A 25 -0.20 23.43 -4.33
C PHE A 25 -1.68 23.78 -4.13
N VAL A 26 -2.30 24.39 -5.15
CA VAL A 26 -3.75 24.52 -5.20
C VAL A 26 -4.41 23.15 -5.36
N GLU A 27 -5.67 22.98 -4.94
CA GLU A 27 -6.37 21.69 -4.93
C GLU A 27 -6.41 21.02 -6.29
N GLY A 28 -6.60 21.80 -7.36
CA GLY A 28 -6.58 21.27 -8.73
C GLY A 28 -5.25 20.63 -9.11
N ALA A 29 -4.13 21.24 -8.68
CA ALA A 29 -2.80 20.70 -8.91
C ALA A 29 -2.54 19.44 -8.06
N VAL A 30 -2.97 19.43 -6.78
CA VAL A 30 -2.91 18.24 -5.92
C VAL A 30 -3.73 17.10 -6.52
N SER A 31 -4.93 17.40 -7.00
CA SER A 31 -5.79 16.41 -7.67
C SER A 31 -5.13 15.83 -8.92
N ALA A 32 -4.62 16.69 -9.80
CA ALA A 32 -3.96 16.26 -11.03
C ALA A 32 -2.73 15.38 -10.74
N PHE A 33 -1.92 15.76 -9.75
CA PHE A 33 -0.79 14.93 -9.31
C PHE A 33 -1.25 13.58 -8.75
N ASN A 34 -2.23 13.58 -7.82
CA ASN A 34 -2.72 12.35 -7.19
C ASN A 34 -3.36 11.40 -8.21
N LEU A 35 -4.11 11.94 -9.19
CA LEU A 35 -4.69 11.15 -10.28
C LEU A 35 -3.61 10.57 -11.18
N THR A 36 -2.61 11.37 -11.56
CA THR A 36 -1.45 10.92 -12.34
C THR A 36 -0.72 9.80 -11.62
N ASN A 37 -0.41 9.97 -10.33
CA ASN A 37 0.25 8.94 -9.52
C ASN A 37 -0.58 7.65 -9.42
N THR A 38 -1.90 7.78 -9.22
CA THR A 38 -2.82 6.63 -9.20
C THR A 38 -2.84 5.90 -10.53
N THR A 39 -2.89 6.63 -11.64
CA THR A 39 -2.86 6.07 -13.00
C THR A 39 -1.54 5.35 -13.30
N ILE A 40 -0.42 5.92 -12.89
CA ILE A 40 0.90 5.29 -13.03
C ILE A 40 0.99 3.98 -12.25
N GLN A 41 0.52 3.95 -11.01
CA GLN A 41 0.49 2.72 -10.21
C GLN A 41 -0.41 1.66 -10.85
N LEU A 42 -1.54 2.04 -11.41
CA LEU A 42 -2.46 1.14 -12.11
C LEU A 42 -1.82 0.61 -13.40
N LEU A 43 -1.22 1.48 -14.21
CA LEU A 43 -0.49 1.07 -15.42
C LEU A 43 0.68 0.15 -15.09
N TYR A 44 1.45 0.45 -14.03
CA TYR A 44 2.50 -0.44 -13.55
C TYR A 44 1.97 -1.83 -13.21
N LEU A 45 0.89 -1.93 -12.43
CA LEU A 45 0.31 -3.22 -12.04
C LEU A 45 -0.18 -4.03 -13.25
N ILE A 46 -0.77 -3.36 -14.23
CA ILE A 46 -1.28 -4.01 -15.44
C ILE A 46 -0.15 -4.37 -16.40
N LEU A 47 0.74 -3.43 -16.72
CA LEU A 47 1.70 -3.58 -17.81
C LEU A 47 3.04 -4.20 -17.36
N ALA A 48 3.49 -3.92 -16.15
CA ALA A 48 4.82 -4.30 -15.66
C ALA A 48 4.80 -5.21 -14.42
N GLY A 49 3.69 -5.29 -13.68
CA GLY A 49 3.59 -6.09 -12.46
C GLY A 49 3.86 -7.58 -12.69
N TRP A 50 3.41 -8.14 -13.79
CA TRP A 50 3.71 -9.52 -14.19
C TRP A 50 5.21 -9.76 -14.41
N MET A 51 5.90 -8.79 -15.00
CA MET A 51 7.35 -8.85 -15.23
C MET A 51 8.11 -8.79 -13.90
N ALA A 52 7.73 -7.89 -13.00
CA ALA A 52 8.32 -7.80 -11.67
C ALA A 52 8.12 -9.09 -10.87
N ASN A 53 6.92 -9.68 -10.89
CA ASN A 53 6.63 -10.96 -10.23
C ASN A 53 7.44 -12.11 -10.83
N SER A 54 7.56 -12.17 -12.16
CA SER A 54 8.34 -13.19 -12.86
C SER A 54 9.83 -13.02 -12.57
N ALA A 55 10.36 -11.79 -12.65
CA ALA A 55 11.75 -11.49 -12.30
C ALA A 55 12.06 -11.91 -10.86
N THR A 56 11.18 -11.55 -9.90
CA THR A 56 11.32 -11.93 -8.50
C THR A 56 11.39 -13.45 -8.30
N ARG A 57 10.59 -14.22 -9.02
CA ARG A 57 10.58 -15.68 -8.92
C ARG A 57 11.86 -16.32 -9.43
N TYR A 58 12.37 -15.86 -10.56
CA TYR A 58 13.47 -16.51 -11.26
C TYR A 58 14.84 -15.89 -10.99
N VAL A 59 14.91 -14.69 -10.37
CA VAL A 59 16.19 -13.99 -10.17
C VAL A 59 17.21 -14.81 -9.37
N GLY A 60 16.78 -15.60 -8.40
CA GLY A 60 17.70 -16.42 -7.60
C GLY A 60 18.33 -17.58 -8.38
N GLU A 61 17.59 -18.18 -9.31
CA GLU A 61 18.10 -19.25 -10.20
C GLU A 61 19.04 -18.69 -11.26
N GLU A 62 18.59 -17.68 -11.99
CA GLU A 62 19.31 -17.06 -13.10
C GLU A 62 20.58 -16.31 -12.61
N TYR A 63 20.54 -15.73 -11.41
CA TYR A 63 21.72 -15.07 -10.85
C TYR A 63 22.82 -16.06 -10.48
N ARG A 64 22.48 -17.31 -10.13
CA ARG A 64 23.46 -18.37 -9.89
C ARG A 64 23.99 -18.97 -11.18
N ALA A 65 23.21 -18.97 -12.26
CA ALA A 65 23.57 -19.59 -13.52
C ALA A 65 24.52 -18.71 -14.35
N ASP A 66 24.22 -17.40 -14.49
CA ASP A 66 24.95 -16.50 -15.38
C ASP A 66 25.14 -15.08 -14.82
N GLU A 67 25.13 -14.92 -13.50
CA GLU A 67 25.14 -13.62 -12.81
C GLU A 67 23.94 -12.75 -13.15
N GLY A 68 22.84 -13.38 -13.64
CA GLY A 68 21.61 -12.70 -14.04
C GLY A 68 21.68 -12.01 -15.41
N ARG A 69 22.71 -12.29 -16.24
CA ARG A 69 22.89 -11.61 -17.55
C ARG A 69 21.68 -11.79 -18.45
N GLY A 70 21.20 -13.02 -18.60
CA GLY A 70 20.02 -13.34 -19.39
C GLY A 70 18.75 -12.68 -18.83
N LEU A 71 18.54 -12.78 -17.51
CA LEU A 71 17.38 -12.23 -16.84
C LEU A 71 17.32 -10.71 -16.96
N PHE A 72 18.36 -10.00 -16.50
CA PHE A 72 18.33 -8.54 -16.50
C PHE A 72 18.34 -7.96 -17.91
N SER A 73 18.99 -8.60 -18.89
CA SER A 73 18.94 -8.15 -20.29
C SER A 73 17.53 -8.33 -20.88
N THR A 74 16.86 -9.46 -20.61
CA THR A 74 15.50 -9.72 -21.08
C THR A 74 14.51 -8.75 -20.42
N VAL A 75 14.57 -8.58 -19.10
CA VAL A 75 13.72 -7.65 -18.34
C VAL A 75 13.91 -6.20 -18.81
N SER A 76 15.17 -5.75 -19.00
CA SER A 76 15.45 -4.40 -19.47
C SER A 76 14.93 -4.14 -20.87
N THR A 77 15.03 -5.12 -21.78
CA THR A 77 14.50 -5.00 -23.15
C THR A 77 12.98 -4.84 -23.16
N ILE A 78 12.28 -5.67 -22.36
CA ILE A 78 10.82 -5.57 -22.22
C ILE A 78 10.43 -4.23 -21.59
N TYR A 79 11.14 -3.82 -20.53
CA TYR A 79 10.90 -2.55 -19.86
C TYR A 79 11.03 -1.36 -20.81
N VAL A 80 12.08 -1.30 -21.64
CA VAL A 80 12.25 -0.23 -22.64
C VAL A 80 11.08 -0.23 -23.62
N GLY A 81 10.67 -1.40 -24.12
CA GLY A 81 9.51 -1.54 -25.00
C GLY A 81 8.22 -1.01 -24.35
N LEU A 82 7.99 -1.32 -23.07
CA LEU A 82 6.84 -0.80 -22.32
C LEU A 82 6.92 0.71 -22.11
N CYS A 83 8.09 1.26 -21.82
CA CYS A 83 8.28 2.70 -21.69
C CYS A 83 7.95 3.43 -23.00
N VAL A 84 8.41 2.90 -24.14
CA VAL A 84 8.09 3.46 -25.47
C VAL A 84 6.59 3.40 -25.74
N LEU A 85 5.93 2.27 -25.46
CA LEU A 85 4.49 2.10 -25.65
C LEU A 85 3.69 3.12 -24.81
N VAL A 86 4.03 3.26 -23.54
CA VAL A 86 3.36 4.21 -22.62
C VAL A 86 3.65 5.64 -23.03
N ALA A 87 4.88 5.96 -23.45
CA ALA A 87 5.24 7.30 -23.93
C ALA A 87 4.43 7.68 -25.16
N ILE A 88 4.27 6.77 -26.14
CA ILE A 88 3.43 7.00 -27.34
C ILE A 88 1.98 7.23 -26.91
N GLY A 89 1.41 6.39 -26.05
CA GLY A 89 0.05 6.57 -25.54
C GLY A 89 -0.15 7.91 -24.83
N CYS A 90 0.80 8.29 -23.99
CA CYS A 90 0.78 9.59 -23.29
C CYS A 90 0.93 10.78 -24.25
N CYS A 91 1.77 10.68 -25.29
CA CYS A 91 1.89 11.70 -26.33
C CYS A 91 0.57 11.90 -27.10
N ILE A 92 -0.07 10.80 -27.51
CA ILE A 92 -1.38 10.84 -28.17
C ILE A 92 -2.42 11.48 -27.25
N THR A 93 -2.48 11.05 -25.99
CA THR A 93 -3.45 11.59 -25.02
C THR A 93 -3.18 13.07 -24.75
N ALA A 94 -1.92 13.48 -24.61
CA ALA A 94 -1.55 14.87 -24.44
C ALA A 94 -1.96 15.75 -25.64
N ALA A 95 -1.81 15.24 -26.86
CA ALA A 95 -2.22 15.93 -28.08
C ALA A 95 -3.74 16.07 -28.18
N VAL A 96 -4.50 15.04 -27.83
CA VAL A 96 -5.97 15.05 -27.86
C VAL A 96 -6.56 15.93 -26.76
N THR A 97 -6.03 15.84 -25.54
CA THR A 97 -6.56 16.57 -24.37
C THR A 97 -5.95 17.95 -24.19
N GLN A 98 -4.94 18.32 -24.99
CA GLN A 98 -4.16 19.56 -24.88
C GLN A 98 -3.54 19.73 -23.47
N SER A 99 -3.28 18.62 -22.77
CA SER A 99 -2.76 18.62 -21.39
C SER A 99 -1.35 18.03 -21.33
N PRO A 100 -0.32 18.85 -21.04
CA PRO A 100 1.06 18.36 -20.95
C PRO A 100 1.32 17.47 -19.72
N VAL A 101 0.37 17.35 -18.78
CA VAL A 101 0.48 16.51 -17.59
C VAL A 101 0.76 15.03 -17.94
N TYR A 102 0.21 14.55 -19.07
CA TYR A 102 0.43 13.19 -19.54
C TYR A 102 1.88 12.92 -19.95
N LEU A 103 2.61 13.93 -20.48
CA LEU A 103 4.03 13.80 -20.79
C LEU A 103 4.88 13.64 -19.52
N GLY A 104 4.58 14.45 -18.50
CA GLY A 104 5.19 14.29 -17.18
C GLY A 104 4.87 12.93 -16.56
N GLY A 105 3.63 12.44 -16.74
CA GLY A 105 3.19 11.12 -16.33
C GLY A 105 3.97 9.99 -17.01
N ALA A 106 4.29 10.09 -18.29
CA ALA A 106 5.11 9.11 -19.00
C ALA A 106 6.52 8.97 -18.38
N LEU A 107 7.18 10.11 -18.12
CA LEU A 107 8.50 10.12 -17.47
C LEU A 107 8.43 9.50 -16.07
N MET A 108 7.42 9.88 -15.29
CA MET A 108 7.20 9.32 -13.96
C MET A 108 6.89 7.81 -14.00
N PHE A 109 6.15 7.31 -15.01
CA PHE A 109 5.93 5.87 -15.21
C PHE A 109 7.25 5.13 -15.44
N CYS A 110 8.12 5.66 -16.29
CA CYS A 110 9.40 5.02 -16.58
C CYS A 110 10.24 4.89 -15.30
N THR A 111 10.48 5.97 -14.58
CA THR A 111 11.32 5.94 -13.38
C THR A 111 10.70 5.10 -12.25
N TYR A 112 9.39 5.25 -12.02
CA TYR A 112 8.67 4.46 -11.03
C TYR A 112 8.75 2.96 -11.32
N THR A 113 8.46 2.55 -12.56
CA THR A 113 8.48 1.12 -12.97
C THR A 113 9.88 0.53 -12.85
N ALA A 114 10.91 1.24 -13.31
CA ALA A 114 12.28 0.80 -13.17
C ALA A 114 12.68 0.57 -11.71
N PHE A 115 12.38 1.55 -10.86
CA PHE A 115 12.69 1.43 -9.43
C PHE A 115 11.95 0.27 -8.77
N GLN A 116 10.67 0.07 -9.05
CA GLN A 116 9.89 -1.04 -8.45
C GLN A 116 10.44 -2.41 -8.84
N VAL A 117 10.78 -2.60 -10.12
CA VAL A 117 11.34 -3.88 -10.60
C VAL A 117 12.72 -4.16 -10.00
N LEU A 118 13.61 -3.16 -9.98
CA LEU A 118 14.95 -3.32 -9.43
C LEU A 118 14.94 -3.47 -7.90
N ASN A 119 14.06 -2.76 -7.22
CA ASN A 119 13.89 -2.87 -5.77
C ASN A 119 13.40 -4.27 -5.36
N ALA A 120 12.48 -4.86 -6.12
CA ALA A 120 12.06 -6.24 -5.92
C ALA A 120 13.23 -7.23 -6.11
N ALA A 121 14.07 -7.04 -7.13
CA ALA A 121 15.25 -7.86 -7.35
C ALA A 121 16.29 -7.72 -6.23
N LEU A 122 16.55 -6.50 -5.73
CA LEU A 122 17.43 -6.26 -4.58
C LEU A 122 17.01 -7.04 -3.33
N ILE A 123 15.71 -7.05 -3.04
CA ILE A 123 15.15 -7.78 -1.88
C ILE A 123 15.38 -9.28 -2.05
N GLN A 124 15.11 -9.83 -3.23
CA GLN A 124 15.23 -11.27 -3.50
C GLN A 124 16.68 -11.76 -3.51
N LEU A 125 17.61 -10.93 -3.96
CA LEU A 125 19.05 -11.22 -3.89
C LEU A 125 19.65 -11.00 -2.49
N GLY A 126 18.84 -10.71 -1.47
CA GLY A 126 19.29 -10.48 -0.11
C GLY A 126 19.98 -9.13 0.12
N ARG A 127 20.01 -8.23 -0.89
CA ARG A 127 20.58 -6.88 -0.79
C ARG A 127 19.63 -5.89 -0.12
N VAL A 128 19.02 -6.30 1.00
CA VAL A 128 17.97 -5.57 1.71
C VAL A 128 18.42 -4.19 2.17
N LYS A 129 19.69 -4.02 2.58
CA LYS A 129 20.23 -2.72 2.98
C LYS A 129 20.21 -1.71 1.84
N ALA A 130 20.58 -2.12 0.62
CA ALA A 130 20.52 -1.27 -0.58
C ALA A 130 19.07 -0.91 -0.94
N SER A 131 18.14 -1.87 -0.88
CA SER A 131 16.71 -1.62 -1.07
C SER A 131 16.18 -0.56 -0.11
N ILE A 132 16.49 -0.67 1.18
CA ILE A 132 16.09 0.30 2.21
C ILE A 132 16.69 1.68 1.91
N LEU A 133 18.00 1.74 1.65
CA LEU A 133 18.70 2.99 1.38
C LEU A 133 18.03 3.75 0.22
N TRP A 134 17.84 3.10 -0.92
CA TRP A 134 17.30 3.75 -2.12
C TRP A 134 15.80 4.07 -1.99
N SER A 135 15.01 3.27 -1.27
CA SER A 135 13.62 3.61 -0.96
C SER A 135 13.51 4.85 -0.07
N LEU A 136 14.33 4.95 0.97
CA LEU A 136 14.36 6.14 1.84
C LEU A 136 14.90 7.36 1.11
N THR A 137 15.95 7.21 0.30
CA THR A 137 16.48 8.29 -0.54
C THR A 137 15.41 8.83 -1.48
N SER A 138 14.67 7.96 -2.17
CA SER A 138 13.54 8.37 -3.02
C SER A 138 12.50 9.15 -2.19
N ALA A 139 12.09 8.64 -1.05
CA ALA A 139 11.06 9.30 -0.22
C ALA A 139 11.50 10.70 0.27
N VAL A 140 12.75 10.85 0.69
CA VAL A 140 13.32 12.16 1.10
C VAL A 140 13.45 13.10 -0.08
N LEU A 141 13.94 12.62 -1.23
CA LEU A 141 14.09 13.44 -2.43
C LEU A 141 12.75 13.94 -2.97
N LYS A 142 11.67 13.17 -2.88
CA LYS A 142 10.32 13.62 -3.26
C LYS A 142 9.91 14.89 -2.51
N LEU A 143 10.21 14.96 -1.20
CA LEU A 143 9.96 16.16 -0.40
C LEU A 143 10.90 17.31 -0.77
N ALA A 144 12.21 17.05 -0.76
CA ALA A 144 13.22 18.10 -0.95
C ALA A 144 13.15 18.73 -2.33
N VAL A 145 13.02 17.93 -3.39
CA VAL A 145 12.97 18.42 -4.78
C VAL A 145 11.66 19.15 -5.04
N ALA A 146 10.50 18.66 -4.54
CA ALA A 146 9.24 19.39 -4.70
C ALA A 146 9.31 20.77 -4.04
N PHE A 147 9.83 20.85 -2.81
CA PHE A 147 10.00 22.12 -2.11
C PHE A 147 10.96 23.08 -2.86
N ALA A 148 12.08 22.56 -3.33
CA ALA A 148 13.07 23.34 -4.08
C ALA A 148 12.51 23.87 -5.41
N LEU A 149 11.76 23.05 -6.18
CA LEU A 149 11.19 23.46 -7.47
C LEU A 149 10.09 24.54 -7.33
N VAL A 150 9.38 24.55 -6.21
CA VAL A 150 8.35 25.58 -5.95
C VAL A 150 8.97 26.87 -5.40
N GLY A 151 10.21 26.83 -4.89
CA GLY A 151 10.92 27.98 -4.36
C GLY A 151 10.24 28.62 -3.14
N GLY A 152 9.56 27.81 -2.30
CA GLY A 152 8.86 28.27 -1.11
C GLY A 152 7.55 29.01 -1.34
N LYS A 153 7.05 29.06 -2.60
CA LYS A 153 5.75 29.66 -2.92
C LYS A 153 4.61 28.77 -2.42
N SER A 154 3.56 29.39 -1.88
CA SER A 154 2.29 28.72 -1.57
C SER A 154 1.28 28.89 -2.71
N ASN A 155 0.27 28.02 -2.76
CA ASN A 155 -0.78 28.05 -3.79
C ASN A 155 -0.25 27.94 -5.24
N TYR A 156 0.75 27.07 -5.43
CA TYR A 156 1.33 26.86 -6.76
C TYR A 156 0.32 26.17 -7.69
N PRO A 157 0.04 26.75 -8.90
CA PRO A 157 -1.11 26.31 -9.70
C PRO A 157 -0.86 25.06 -10.53
N SER A 158 0.39 24.60 -10.66
CA SER A 158 0.76 23.50 -11.57
C SER A 158 1.19 22.24 -10.81
N PRO A 159 0.81 21.03 -11.26
CA PRO A 159 1.25 19.77 -10.67
C PRO A 159 2.68 19.36 -11.04
N PHE A 160 3.32 20.03 -11.99
CA PHE A 160 4.61 19.65 -12.55
C PHE A 160 5.74 19.55 -11.53
N PRO A 161 5.92 20.46 -10.56
CA PRO A 161 6.96 20.29 -9.56
C PRO A 161 6.83 19.00 -8.76
N ALA A 162 5.59 18.58 -8.43
CA ALA A 162 5.36 17.30 -7.74
C ALA A 162 5.64 16.09 -8.65
N ILE A 163 5.24 16.15 -9.93
CA ILE A 163 5.52 15.10 -10.93
C ILE A 163 7.04 14.97 -11.14
N PHE A 164 7.75 16.07 -11.38
CA PHE A 164 9.20 16.05 -11.57
C PHE A 164 9.96 15.64 -10.32
N ALA A 165 9.51 16.05 -9.13
CA ALA A 165 10.10 15.60 -7.88
C ALA A 165 10.04 14.05 -7.73
N ASN A 166 8.89 13.46 -8.05
CA ASN A 166 8.75 12.00 -8.05
C ASN A 166 9.61 11.34 -9.13
N THR A 167 9.62 11.91 -10.34
CA THR A 167 10.45 11.42 -11.45
C THR A 167 11.93 11.43 -11.11
N ILE A 168 12.45 12.55 -10.58
CA ILE A 168 13.85 12.69 -10.19
C ILE A 168 14.20 11.75 -9.04
N ALA A 169 13.35 11.69 -8.02
CA ALA A 169 13.58 10.86 -6.84
C ALA A 169 13.64 9.36 -7.18
N ASP A 170 12.67 8.86 -7.95
CA ASP A 170 12.65 7.47 -8.38
C ASP A 170 13.74 7.20 -9.44
N GLY A 171 14.12 8.18 -10.24
CA GLY A 171 15.25 8.12 -11.16
C GLY A 171 16.59 7.94 -10.44
N VAL A 172 16.86 8.75 -9.42
CA VAL A 172 18.07 8.64 -8.58
C VAL A 172 18.11 7.28 -7.87
N ALA A 173 16.98 6.85 -7.30
CA ALA A 173 16.87 5.54 -6.66
C ALA A 173 17.09 4.38 -7.67
N THR A 174 16.60 4.54 -8.90
CA THR A 174 16.85 3.59 -10.01
C THR A 174 18.34 3.49 -10.34
N ILE A 175 19.01 4.64 -10.50
CA ILE A 175 20.46 4.68 -10.76
C ILE A 175 21.21 3.98 -9.63
N GLY A 176 20.88 4.28 -8.38
CA GLY A 176 21.49 3.61 -7.23
C GLY A 176 21.25 2.10 -7.20
N ALA A 177 20.05 1.65 -7.55
CA ALA A 177 19.72 0.22 -7.65
C ALA A 177 20.48 -0.47 -8.81
N VAL A 178 20.65 0.21 -9.97
CA VAL A 178 21.44 -0.24 -11.11
C VAL A 178 22.89 -0.50 -10.69
N PHE A 179 23.52 0.43 -9.98
CA PHE A 179 24.88 0.24 -9.48
C PHE A 179 24.94 -0.84 -8.39
N ALA A 180 23.97 -0.86 -7.48
CA ALA A 180 23.89 -1.88 -6.43
C ALA A 180 23.75 -3.30 -6.99
N LEU A 181 23.19 -3.48 -8.18
CA LEU A 181 23.07 -4.76 -8.90
C LEU A 181 24.18 -5.01 -9.93
N SER A 182 25.09 -4.06 -10.11
CA SER A 182 26.17 -4.12 -11.11
C SER A 182 25.67 -4.28 -12.56
N LEU A 183 24.46 -3.75 -12.88
CA LEU A 183 23.80 -3.93 -14.17
C LEU A 183 24.55 -3.39 -15.39
N PRO A 184 25.35 -2.29 -15.32
CA PRO A 184 26.12 -1.80 -16.48
C PRO A 184 27.07 -2.85 -17.07
N VAL A 185 27.55 -3.80 -16.24
CA VAL A 185 28.42 -4.91 -16.67
C VAL A 185 27.59 -6.08 -17.18
N VAL A 186 26.39 -6.27 -16.67
CA VAL A 186 25.55 -7.45 -16.84
C VAL A 186 24.59 -7.31 -18.03
N VAL A 187 23.95 -6.12 -18.19
CA VAL A 187 22.91 -5.91 -19.20
C VAL A 187 23.52 -5.64 -20.59
N ARG A 188 23.23 -6.52 -21.54
CA ARG A 188 23.58 -6.35 -22.97
C ARG A 188 22.50 -6.99 -23.83
N LEU A 189 22.10 -6.35 -24.92
CA LEU A 189 21.09 -6.88 -25.87
C LEU A 189 21.41 -8.28 -26.39
N LYS A 190 22.67 -8.63 -26.52
CA LYS A 190 23.08 -9.97 -26.97
C LYS A 190 22.69 -11.10 -26.01
N TYR A 191 22.42 -10.79 -24.75
CA TYR A 191 22.00 -11.77 -23.74
C TYR A 191 20.48 -11.87 -23.62
N PHE A 192 19.70 -11.21 -24.50
CA PHE A 192 18.27 -11.40 -24.56
C PHE A 192 17.91 -12.87 -24.82
N SER A 193 17.06 -13.44 -23.97
CA SER A 193 16.67 -14.84 -24.03
C SER A 193 15.17 -14.99 -24.31
N LYS A 194 14.84 -15.38 -25.55
CA LYS A 194 13.44 -15.68 -25.93
C LYS A 194 12.82 -16.84 -25.12
N PRO A 195 13.57 -17.92 -24.78
CA PRO A 195 13.05 -18.96 -23.89
C PRO A 195 12.69 -18.44 -22.50
N LEU A 196 13.53 -17.56 -21.94
CA LEU A 196 13.28 -16.93 -20.64
C LEU A 196 12.05 -16.00 -20.69
N LEU A 197 11.90 -15.23 -21.78
CA LEU A 197 10.70 -14.43 -22.01
C LEU A 197 9.45 -15.27 -22.03
N ASN A 198 9.44 -16.40 -22.76
CA ASN A 198 8.30 -17.31 -22.80
C ASN A 198 7.99 -17.89 -21.40
N ARG A 199 8.99 -18.21 -20.62
CA ARG A 199 8.87 -18.65 -19.22
C ARG A 199 8.21 -17.56 -18.35
N PHE A 200 8.62 -16.30 -18.54
CA PHE A 200 8.04 -15.15 -17.84
C PHE A 200 6.59 -14.91 -18.21
N LEU A 201 6.25 -14.96 -19.51
CA LEU A 201 4.89 -14.77 -19.98
C LEU A 201 3.96 -15.89 -19.47
N LYS A 202 4.40 -17.14 -19.56
CA LYS A 202 3.62 -18.30 -19.08
C LYS A 202 3.28 -18.23 -17.60
N TYR A 203 4.17 -17.68 -16.79
CA TYR A 203 3.96 -17.49 -15.36
C TYR A 203 3.27 -16.15 -15.02
N GLY A 204 3.70 -15.06 -15.64
CA GLY A 204 3.29 -13.71 -15.29
C GLY A 204 1.91 -13.33 -15.81
N VAL A 205 1.54 -13.74 -17.04
CA VAL A 205 0.26 -13.38 -17.65
C VAL A 205 -0.96 -13.87 -16.83
N PRO A 206 -1.02 -15.11 -16.32
CA PRO A 206 -2.10 -15.50 -15.42
C PRO A 206 -2.20 -14.66 -14.16
N LEU A 207 -1.05 -14.19 -13.62
CA LEU A 207 -1.02 -13.31 -12.45
C LEU A 207 -1.50 -11.89 -12.73
N MET A 208 -1.48 -11.44 -14.00
CA MET A 208 -2.05 -10.13 -14.38
C MET A 208 -3.53 -10.02 -14.01
N GLY A 209 -4.31 -11.08 -14.22
CA GLY A 209 -5.73 -11.09 -13.86
C GLY A 209 -5.98 -10.79 -12.38
N VAL A 210 -5.20 -11.39 -11.50
CA VAL A 210 -5.25 -11.09 -10.05
C VAL A 210 -4.85 -9.65 -9.80
N SER A 211 -3.74 -9.20 -10.41
CA SER A 211 -3.23 -7.83 -10.23
C SER A 211 -4.24 -6.78 -10.71
N ILE A 212 -4.90 -6.99 -11.84
CA ILE A 212 -5.95 -6.11 -12.37
C ILE A 212 -7.14 -6.04 -11.39
N SER A 213 -7.62 -7.18 -10.92
CA SER A 213 -8.75 -7.23 -9.98
C SER A 213 -8.43 -6.50 -8.67
N VAL A 214 -7.23 -6.71 -8.13
CA VAL A 214 -6.75 -6.03 -6.92
C VAL A 214 -6.53 -4.54 -7.18
N ALA A 215 -6.01 -4.16 -8.35
CA ALA A 215 -5.84 -2.75 -8.72
C ALA A 215 -7.19 -2.01 -8.81
N LEU A 216 -8.20 -2.64 -9.41
CA LEU A 216 -9.56 -2.09 -9.44
C LEU A 216 -10.13 -1.94 -8.02
N LEU A 217 -9.98 -2.95 -7.18
CA LEU A 217 -10.40 -2.87 -5.78
C LEU A 217 -9.76 -1.71 -5.02
N ASN A 218 -8.50 -1.39 -5.29
CA ASN A 218 -7.77 -0.36 -4.55
C ASN A 218 -7.87 1.05 -5.16
N GLN A 219 -8.24 1.19 -6.45
CA GLN A 219 -8.08 2.46 -7.15
C GLN A 219 -9.36 3.01 -7.81
N ILE A 220 -10.37 2.14 -8.09
CA ILE A 220 -11.52 2.56 -8.91
C ILE A 220 -12.35 3.68 -8.27
N ASP A 221 -12.47 3.69 -6.94
CA ASP A 221 -13.18 4.75 -6.19
C ASP A 221 -12.61 6.14 -6.47
N LYS A 222 -11.31 6.27 -6.69
CA LYS A 222 -10.65 7.53 -6.97
C LYS A 222 -11.12 8.12 -8.30
N TYR A 223 -11.23 7.29 -9.33
CA TYR A 223 -11.74 7.72 -10.63
C TYR A 223 -13.23 8.04 -10.59
N LEU A 224 -14.01 7.25 -9.82
CA LEU A 224 -15.42 7.54 -9.63
C LEU A 224 -15.64 8.87 -8.89
N VAL A 225 -14.86 9.15 -7.84
CA VAL A 225 -14.95 10.45 -7.14
C VAL A 225 -14.62 11.62 -8.07
N VAL A 226 -13.58 11.50 -8.91
CA VAL A 226 -13.29 12.54 -9.92
C VAL A 226 -14.45 12.71 -10.88
N GLY A 227 -15.01 11.60 -11.41
CA GLY A 227 -16.09 11.64 -12.40
C GLY A 227 -17.40 12.22 -11.87
N PHE A 228 -17.74 11.96 -10.60
CA PHE A 228 -18.98 12.45 -9.99
C PHE A 228 -18.87 13.82 -9.34
N TYR A 229 -17.69 14.16 -8.77
CA TYR A 229 -17.51 15.31 -7.88
C TYR A 229 -16.40 16.25 -8.31
N GLY A 230 -15.65 15.92 -9.37
CA GLY A 230 -14.56 16.74 -9.89
C GLY A 230 -13.30 16.74 -9.04
N ASN A 231 -12.35 17.54 -9.51
CA ASN A 231 -10.97 17.51 -9.03
C ASN A 231 -10.78 18.00 -7.59
N ILE A 232 -11.54 19.01 -7.16
CA ILE A 232 -11.36 19.64 -5.83
C ILE A 232 -11.74 18.62 -4.73
N LEU A 233 -12.94 18.06 -4.82
CA LEU A 233 -13.40 17.08 -3.83
C LEU A 233 -12.58 15.78 -3.88
N TYR A 234 -12.06 15.43 -5.04
CA TYR A 234 -11.10 14.32 -5.15
C TYR A 234 -9.79 14.62 -4.40
N ALA A 235 -9.25 15.84 -4.43
CA ALA A 235 -8.08 16.19 -3.65
C ALA A 235 -8.33 15.98 -2.14
N TYR A 236 -9.49 16.39 -1.63
CA TYR A 236 -9.87 16.16 -0.23
C TYR A 236 -10.02 14.67 0.09
N TYR A 237 -10.65 13.92 -0.81
CA TYR A 237 -10.79 12.49 -0.71
C TYR A 237 -9.43 11.78 -0.67
N SER A 238 -8.58 12.00 -1.68
CA SER A 238 -7.36 11.23 -1.86
C SER A 238 -6.32 11.47 -0.76
N ASN A 239 -6.19 12.71 -0.28
CA ASN A 239 -5.26 13.04 0.80
C ASN A 239 -5.69 12.38 2.12
N ASN A 240 -6.99 12.47 2.49
CA ASN A 240 -7.49 11.82 3.69
C ASN A 240 -7.44 10.28 3.59
N ASN A 241 -7.71 9.72 2.40
CA ASN A 241 -7.57 8.29 2.13
C ASN A 241 -6.12 7.81 2.31
N SER A 242 -5.13 8.61 1.92
CA SER A 242 -3.71 8.24 1.99
C SER A 242 -3.21 8.01 3.41
N ILE A 243 -3.78 8.70 4.42
CA ILE A 243 -3.41 8.53 5.83
C ILE A 243 -3.72 7.11 6.30
N ALA A 244 -4.98 6.70 6.17
CA ALA A 244 -5.42 5.41 6.64
C ALA A 244 -4.84 4.26 5.81
N SER A 245 -4.83 4.38 4.48
CA SER A 245 -4.26 3.35 3.59
C SER A 245 -2.76 3.18 3.80
N GLY A 246 -2.02 4.27 3.99
CA GLY A 246 -0.59 4.22 4.31
C GLY A 246 -0.31 3.50 5.63
N LEU A 247 -0.99 3.89 6.71
CA LEU A 247 -0.83 3.27 8.02
C LEU A 247 -1.17 1.77 7.99
N PHE A 248 -2.29 1.39 7.41
CA PHE A 248 -2.70 -0.02 7.34
C PHE A 248 -1.80 -0.86 6.45
N THR A 249 -1.28 -0.30 5.36
CA THR A 249 -0.27 -0.98 4.53
C THR A 249 0.98 -1.29 5.36
N MET A 250 1.45 -0.35 6.20
CA MET A 250 2.58 -0.57 7.10
C MET A 250 2.29 -1.68 8.12
N ILE A 251 1.11 -1.67 8.75
CA ILE A 251 0.68 -2.70 9.71
C ILE A 251 0.64 -4.07 9.03
N SER A 252 -0.06 -4.19 7.90
CA SER A 252 -0.24 -5.46 7.19
C SER A 252 1.09 -6.03 6.69
N VAL A 253 1.91 -5.23 6.00
CA VAL A 253 3.21 -5.65 5.48
C VAL A 253 4.16 -6.00 6.63
N GLY A 254 4.16 -5.21 7.70
CA GLY A 254 5.03 -5.42 8.86
C GLY A 254 4.78 -6.77 9.55
N ILE A 255 3.52 -7.07 9.84
CA ILE A 255 3.14 -8.31 10.53
C ILE A 255 3.30 -9.51 9.58
N MET A 256 2.83 -9.40 8.34
CA MET A 256 2.88 -10.49 7.37
C MET A 256 4.32 -10.95 7.11
N ARG A 257 5.27 -10.03 6.97
CA ARG A 257 6.69 -10.38 6.79
C ARG A 257 7.32 -11.08 8.00
N GLY A 258 6.82 -10.81 9.20
CA GLY A 258 7.24 -11.53 10.41
C GLY A 258 6.66 -12.93 10.52
N VAL A 259 5.40 -13.07 10.17
CA VAL A 259 4.60 -14.30 10.38
C VAL A 259 4.74 -15.29 9.22
N TYR A 260 4.67 -14.80 7.97
CA TYR A 260 4.58 -15.66 6.78
C TYR A 260 5.75 -16.64 6.59
N PRO A 261 7.04 -16.27 6.85
CA PRO A 261 8.13 -17.24 6.76
C PRO A 261 8.01 -18.40 7.74
N ALA A 262 7.43 -18.16 8.94
CA ALA A 262 7.17 -19.21 9.91
C ALA A 262 6.02 -20.12 9.45
N VAL A 263 4.93 -19.55 8.95
CA VAL A 263 3.80 -20.28 8.36
C VAL A 263 4.26 -21.17 7.21
N LEU A 264 5.11 -20.63 6.32
CA LEU A 264 5.63 -21.38 5.16
C LEU A 264 6.55 -22.53 5.58
N ARG A 265 7.38 -22.36 6.62
CA ARG A 265 8.18 -23.45 7.19
C ARG A 265 7.30 -24.53 7.82
N GLY A 266 6.35 -24.13 8.66
CA GLY A 266 5.38 -25.06 9.23
C GLY A 266 4.62 -25.86 8.18
N TRP A 267 4.24 -25.21 7.07
CA TRP A 267 3.60 -25.89 5.94
C TRP A 267 4.49 -26.94 5.28
N ARG A 268 5.78 -26.65 5.11
CA ARG A 268 6.74 -27.60 4.51
C ARG A 268 7.08 -28.77 5.43
N GLU A 269 7.16 -28.52 6.73
CA GLU A 269 7.59 -29.52 7.71
C GLU A 269 6.46 -30.40 8.24
N GLY A 270 5.26 -29.83 8.43
CA GLY A 270 4.12 -30.54 9.03
C GLY A 270 2.77 -30.26 8.39
N GLY A 271 2.76 -29.67 7.18
CA GLY A 271 1.54 -29.41 6.43
C GLY A 271 0.57 -28.47 7.15
N LYS A 272 -0.73 -28.71 6.94
CA LYS A 272 -1.82 -27.90 7.51
C LYS A 272 -1.77 -27.85 9.05
N ALA A 273 -1.43 -28.93 9.70
CA ALA A 273 -1.45 -29.04 11.15
C ALA A 273 -0.42 -28.12 11.82
N ALA A 274 0.78 -28.02 11.25
CA ALA A 274 1.85 -27.17 11.78
C ALA A 274 1.70 -25.70 11.35
N ALA A 275 1.16 -25.42 10.15
CA ALA A 275 1.01 -24.06 9.64
C ALA A 275 -0.16 -23.30 10.29
N LYS A 276 -1.26 -24.00 10.63
CA LYS A 276 -2.49 -23.39 11.14
C LYS A 276 -2.30 -22.59 12.44
N PRO A 277 -1.67 -23.09 13.50
CA PRO A 277 -1.48 -22.33 14.74
C PRO A 277 -0.68 -21.02 14.50
N LEU A 278 0.30 -21.07 13.59
CA LEU A 278 1.12 -19.91 13.24
C LEU A 278 0.30 -18.85 12.49
N LEU A 279 -0.61 -19.29 11.61
CA LEU A 279 -1.53 -18.39 10.92
C LEU A 279 -2.54 -17.78 11.89
N ASP A 280 -3.11 -18.59 12.81
CA ASP A 280 -4.05 -18.16 13.85
C ASP A 280 -3.40 -17.06 14.73
N GLN A 281 -2.16 -17.28 15.15
CA GLN A 281 -1.38 -16.30 15.93
C GLN A 281 -1.10 -15.02 15.13
N GLY A 282 -0.79 -15.15 13.83
CA GLY A 282 -0.56 -14.01 12.96
C GLY A 282 -1.80 -13.12 12.81
N VAL A 283 -2.98 -13.73 12.62
CA VAL A 283 -4.26 -13.00 12.53
C VAL A 283 -4.60 -12.34 13.85
N ARG A 284 -4.41 -13.03 14.98
CA ARG A 284 -4.61 -12.46 16.31
C ARG A 284 -3.72 -11.23 16.53
N LEU A 285 -2.44 -11.32 16.18
CA LEU A 285 -1.50 -10.19 16.25
C LEU A 285 -1.93 -9.03 15.34
N TYR A 286 -2.42 -9.33 14.14
CA TYR A 286 -2.97 -8.32 13.23
C TYR A 286 -4.16 -7.62 13.85
N LEU A 287 -5.13 -8.33 14.39
CA LEU A 287 -6.32 -7.77 15.03
C LEU A 287 -5.98 -6.94 16.27
N LEU A 288 -5.02 -7.38 17.08
CA LEU A 288 -4.52 -6.63 18.25
C LEU A 288 -4.01 -5.22 17.89
N ILE A 289 -3.53 -5.02 16.68
CA ILE A 289 -3.01 -3.72 16.23
C ILE A 289 -4.01 -3.01 15.32
N ALA A 290 -4.63 -3.70 14.40
CA ALA A 290 -5.48 -3.11 13.37
C ALA A 290 -6.83 -2.63 13.93
N VAL A 291 -7.45 -3.35 14.87
CA VAL A 291 -8.76 -2.96 15.42
C VAL A 291 -8.68 -1.66 16.25
N PRO A 292 -7.73 -1.51 17.20
CA PRO A 292 -7.56 -0.22 17.88
C PRO A 292 -7.09 0.90 16.94
N ALA A 293 -6.34 0.59 15.86
CA ALA A 293 -5.98 1.59 14.86
C ALA A 293 -7.22 2.12 14.12
N VAL A 294 -8.22 1.28 13.79
CA VAL A 294 -9.51 1.73 13.24
C VAL A 294 -10.21 2.65 14.23
N ALA A 295 -10.37 2.21 15.50
CA ALA A 295 -11.06 2.99 16.52
C ALA A 295 -10.37 4.33 16.79
N GLY A 296 -9.04 4.32 16.93
CA GLY A 296 -8.22 5.51 17.13
C GLY A 296 -8.29 6.49 15.97
N LEU A 297 -8.08 6.02 14.72
CA LEU A 297 -8.17 6.87 13.53
C LEU A 297 -9.57 7.45 13.34
N THR A 298 -10.62 6.68 13.64
CA THR A 298 -12.00 7.18 13.59
C THR A 298 -12.21 8.30 14.60
N ALA A 299 -11.72 8.13 15.82
CA ALA A 299 -11.85 9.12 16.90
C ALA A 299 -11.12 10.44 16.58
N VAL A 300 -9.92 10.35 15.99
CA VAL A 300 -9.08 11.52 15.69
C VAL A 300 -9.17 12.01 14.25
N ALA A 301 -10.07 11.46 13.42
CA ALA A 301 -10.12 11.75 11.98
C ALA A 301 -10.13 13.24 11.65
N LEU A 302 -11.02 14.01 12.30
CA LEU A 302 -11.14 15.44 12.05
C LEU A 302 -9.93 16.26 12.54
N PRO A 303 -9.47 16.15 13.79
CA PRO A 303 -8.29 16.87 14.23
C PRO A 303 -7.02 16.43 13.47
N LEU A 304 -6.91 15.17 13.06
CA LEU A 304 -5.79 14.67 12.26
C LEU A 304 -5.77 15.27 10.85
N SER A 305 -6.93 15.33 10.19
CA SER A 305 -7.06 15.98 8.89
C SER A 305 -6.70 17.47 8.96
N ARG A 306 -7.17 18.19 9.99
CA ARG A 306 -6.85 19.61 10.23
C ARG A 306 -5.39 19.85 10.62
N PHE A 307 -4.73 18.88 11.19
CA PHE A 307 -3.31 18.97 11.55
C PHE A 307 -2.40 18.78 10.31
N LEU A 308 -2.74 17.78 9.49
CA LEU A 308 -1.90 17.41 8.35
C LEU A 308 -2.16 18.26 7.10
N PHE A 309 -3.38 18.76 6.93
CA PHE A 309 -3.81 19.43 5.70
C PHE A 309 -4.45 20.79 5.98
N PRO A 310 -4.51 21.70 4.99
CA PRO A 310 -5.28 22.94 5.09
C PRO A 310 -6.73 22.70 5.51
N ALA A 311 -7.33 23.64 6.24
CA ALA A 311 -8.64 23.48 6.88
C ALA A 311 -9.76 22.98 5.93
N LYS A 312 -9.71 23.34 4.65
CA LYS A 312 -10.66 22.95 3.61
C LYS A 312 -10.69 21.43 3.34
N TYR A 313 -9.57 20.72 3.58
CA TYR A 313 -9.48 19.27 3.45
C TYR A 313 -10.22 18.51 4.57
N ALA A 314 -10.61 19.21 5.65
CA ALA A 314 -11.36 18.64 6.77
C ALA A 314 -12.73 18.06 6.34
N ALA A 315 -13.29 18.52 5.22
CA ALA A 315 -14.49 17.93 4.62
C ALA A 315 -14.31 16.45 4.26
N GLY A 316 -13.06 16.04 3.96
CA GLY A 316 -12.71 14.64 3.70
C GLY A 316 -12.39 13.80 4.93
N ALA A 317 -12.43 14.34 6.15
CA ALA A 317 -12.07 13.61 7.37
C ALA A 317 -12.81 12.27 7.56
N PRO A 318 -14.12 12.11 7.24
CA PRO A 318 -14.81 10.82 7.31
C PRO A 318 -14.19 9.73 6.45
N VAL A 319 -13.49 10.09 5.37
CA VAL A 319 -12.77 9.15 4.49
C VAL A 319 -11.71 8.38 5.27
N ILE A 320 -11.05 9.00 6.27
CA ILE A 320 -10.05 8.34 7.13
C ILE A 320 -10.65 7.14 7.83
N ALA A 321 -11.81 7.33 8.49
CA ALA A 321 -12.50 6.28 9.23
C ALA A 321 -12.96 5.13 8.33
N TYR A 322 -13.60 5.46 7.20
CA TYR A 322 -14.09 4.46 6.25
C TYR A 322 -12.92 3.70 5.61
N THR A 323 -11.85 4.39 5.23
CA THR A 323 -10.67 3.74 4.67
C THR A 323 -9.99 2.83 5.70
N ALA A 324 -9.85 3.26 6.95
CA ALA A 324 -9.29 2.44 8.02
C ALA A 324 -10.07 1.13 8.19
N LEU A 325 -11.40 1.21 8.22
CA LEU A 325 -12.27 0.04 8.32
C LEU A 325 -12.18 -0.87 7.07
N ALA A 326 -12.13 -0.27 5.88
CA ALA A 326 -11.94 -1.01 4.63
C ALA A 326 -10.61 -1.78 4.63
N MET A 327 -9.54 -1.13 5.03
CA MET A 327 -8.20 -1.72 5.07
C MET A 327 -8.05 -2.81 6.15
N LEU A 328 -8.81 -2.75 7.24
CA LEU A 328 -8.92 -3.84 8.20
C LEU A 328 -9.42 -5.13 7.53
N PHE A 329 -10.50 -5.05 6.75
CA PHE A 329 -11.04 -6.20 6.01
C PHE A 329 -10.09 -6.66 4.90
N MET A 330 -9.41 -5.75 4.22
CA MET A 330 -8.39 -6.11 3.22
C MET A 330 -7.27 -6.92 3.85
N GLY A 331 -6.74 -6.50 5.01
CA GLY A 331 -5.72 -7.24 5.72
C GLY A 331 -6.20 -8.63 6.17
N LEU A 332 -7.43 -8.75 6.70
CA LEU A 332 -8.01 -10.07 7.03
C LEU A 332 -8.14 -10.97 5.80
N THR A 333 -8.48 -10.39 4.64
CA THR A 333 -8.56 -11.13 3.38
C THR A 333 -7.19 -11.67 2.95
N GLU A 334 -6.10 -10.91 3.17
CA GLU A 334 -4.75 -11.40 2.87
C GLU A 334 -4.40 -12.65 3.67
N TYR A 335 -4.76 -12.70 4.95
CA TYR A 335 -4.58 -13.91 5.76
C TYR A 335 -5.45 -15.09 5.27
N ALA A 336 -6.69 -14.83 4.89
CA ALA A 336 -7.56 -15.86 4.34
C ALA A 336 -7.04 -16.40 3.00
N ASN A 337 -6.49 -15.53 2.14
CA ASN A 337 -5.89 -15.92 0.86
C ASN A 337 -4.64 -16.79 1.01
N LYS A 338 -3.95 -16.78 2.18
CA LYS A 338 -2.76 -17.63 2.41
C LYS A 338 -3.08 -19.12 2.28
N ALA A 339 -4.30 -19.53 2.56
CA ALA A 339 -4.72 -20.92 2.31
C ALA A 339 -4.62 -21.27 0.81
N TYR A 340 -5.10 -20.41 -0.07
CA TYR A 340 -5.01 -20.63 -1.52
C TYR A 340 -3.56 -20.54 -2.04
N GLU A 341 -2.76 -19.63 -1.49
CA GLU A 341 -1.35 -19.50 -1.85
C GLU A 341 -0.55 -20.76 -1.48
N LEU A 342 -0.75 -21.29 -0.27
CA LEU A 342 -0.09 -22.50 0.20
C LEU A 342 -0.52 -23.74 -0.59
N GLU A 343 -1.79 -23.82 -0.99
CA GLU A 343 -2.33 -24.88 -1.84
C GLU A 343 -2.08 -24.63 -3.35
N GLN A 344 -1.37 -23.56 -3.72
CA GLN A 344 -1.11 -23.16 -5.12
C GLN A 344 -2.37 -22.97 -5.98
N SER A 345 -3.49 -22.62 -5.37
CA SER A 345 -4.82 -22.49 -5.97
C SER A 345 -5.22 -21.04 -6.24
N THR A 346 -4.35 -20.27 -6.94
CA THR A 346 -4.50 -18.82 -7.15
C THR A 346 -5.74 -18.41 -7.98
N VAL A 347 -6.32 -19.33 -8.75
CA VAL A 347 -7.56 -19.09 -9.51
C VAL A 347 -8.72 -18.67 -8.60
N HIS A 348 -8.81 -19.23 -7.39
CA HIS A 348 -9.83 -18.84 -6.41
C HIS A 348 -9.63 -17.41 -5.90
N VAL A 349 -8.37 -16.98 -5.74
CA VAL A 349 -8.05 -15.59 -5.38
C VAL A 349 -8.52 -14.63 -6.48
N LEU A 350 -8.26 -14.98 -7.76
CA LEU A 350 -8.73 -14.21 -8.90
C LEU A 350 -10.28 -14.11 -8.92
N GLN A 351 -10.98 -15.23 -8.78
CA GLN A 351 -12.44 -15.24 -8.77
C GLN A 351 -13.03 -14.38 -7.64
N ASN A 352 -12.49 -14.53 -6.43
CA ASN A 352 -12.97 -13.78 -5.27
C ASN A 352 -12.69 -12.27 -5.42
N SER A 353 -11.50 -11.90 -5.89
CA SER A 353 -11.13 -10.49 -6.11
C SER A 353 -11.93 -9.87 -7.26
N ALA A 354 -12.22 -10.62 -8.32
CA ALA A 354 -13.04 -10.13 -9.43
C ALA A 354 -14.49 -9.86 -8.99
N ILE A 355 -15.11 -10.77 -8.22
CA ILE A 355 -16.45 -10.55 -7.66
C ILE A 355 -16.44 -9.30 -6.76
N ALA A 356 -15.45 -9.19 -5.89
CA ALA A 356 -15.32 -8.04 -5.00
C ALA A 356 -15.10 -6.73 -5.77
N ALA A 357 -14.36 -6.74 -6.90
CA ALA A 357 -14.18 -5.58 -7.76
C ALA A 357 -15.50 -5.10 -8.38
N VAL A 358 -16.37 -6.03 -8.81
CA VAL A 358 -17.72 -5.69 -9.28
C VAL A 358 -18.54 -5.06 -8.16
N ILE A 359 -18.54 -5.69 -6.97
CA ILE A 359 -19.22 -5.13 -5.79
C ILE A 359 -18.68 -3.73 -5.46
N LYS A 360 -17.38 -3.52 -5.56
CA LYS A 360 -16.73 -2.21 -5.35
C LYS A 360 -17.31 -1.14 -6.28
N VAL A 361 -17.38 -1.41 -7.57
CA VAL A 361 -17.92 -0.46 -8.56
C VAL A 361 -19.37 -0.13 -8.22
N VAL A 362 -20.21 -1.15 -8.05
CA VAL A 362 -21.65 -0.97 -7.79
C VAL A 362 -21.88 -0.23 -6.48
N SER A 363 -21.27 -0.67 -5.39
CA SER A 363 -21.45 -0.03 -4.08
C SER A 363 -20.91 1.40 -4.06
N SER A 364 -19.75 1.65 -4.69
CA SER A 364 -19.19 3.00 -4.77
C SER A 364 -20.10 3.94 -5.56
N VAL A 365 -20.65 3.51 -6.70
CA VAL A 365 -21.57 4.35 -7.51
C VAL A 365 -22.85 4.69 -6.71
N ILE A 366 -23.45 3.71 -6.04
CA ILE A 366 -24.65 3.92 -5.24
C ILE A 366 -24.35 4.89 -4.08
N LEU A 367 -23.27 4.64 -3.33
CA LEU A 367 -22.94 5.40 -2.14
C LEU A 367 -22.40 6.81 -2.47
N LEU A 368 -21.74 7.00 -3.60
CA LEU A 368 -21.39 8.33 -4.10
C LEU A 368 -22.66 9.16 -4.37
N LYS A 369 -23.68 8.58 -5.00
CA LYS A 369 -24.94 9.28 -5.28
C LYS A 369 -25.74 9.62 -4.03
N THR A 370 -25.67 8.81 -2.97
CA THR A 370 -26.49 8.96 -1.76
C THR A 370 -25.79 9.72 -0.62
N LEU A 371 -24.49 9.52 -0.45
CA LEU A 371 -23.71 10.05 0.69
C LEU A 371 -22.65 11.08 0.27
N GLY A 372 -22.64 11.50 -1.00
CA GLY A 372 -21.65 12.43 -1.48
C GLY A 372 -20.28 11.79 -1.73
N PHE A 373 -19.21 12.58 -1.91
CA PHE A 373 -17.89 12.10 -2.30
C PHE A 373 -17.25 11.14 -1.27
N THR A 374 -17.60 11.22 0.00
CA THR A 374 -17.14 10.29 1.04
C THR A 374 -17.69 8.87 0.87
N GLY A 375 -18.81 8.74 0.16
CA GLY A 375 -19.44 7.47 -0.18
C GLY A 375 -18.52 6.51 -0.96
N GLY A 376 -17.53 7.04 -1.71
CA GLY A 376 -16.51 6.22 -2.36
C GLY A 376 -15.69 5.36 -1.39
N ALA A 377 -15.32 5.93 -0.24
CA ALA A 377 -14.59 5.20 0.81
C ALA A 377 -15.50 4.18 1.54
N LEU A 378 -16.77 4.51 1.76
CA LEU A 378 -17.73 3.56 2.31
C LEU A 378 -18.01 2.41 1.33
N GLY A 379 -18.03 2.67 0.01
CA GLY A 379 -18.06 1.64 -1.02
C GLY A 379 -16.87 0.69 -0.93
N SER A 380 -15.70 1.20 -0.53
CA SER A 380 -14.53 0.36 -0.24
C SER A 380 -14.74 -0.55 0.96
N VAL A 381 -15.41 -0.08 2.01
CA VAL A 381 -15.77 -0.93 3.17
C VAL A 381 -16.64 -2.09 2.73
N VAL A 382 -17.70 -1.82 1.96
CA VAL A 382 -18.61 -2.86 1.46
C VAL A 382 -17.85 -3.86 0.59
N ALA A 383 -16.99 -3.39 -0.31
CA ALA A 383 -16.24 -4.26 -1.22
C ALA A 383 -15.23 -5.14 -0.48
N PHE A 384 -14.41 -4.58 0.42
CA PHE A 384 -13.40 -5.36 1.13
C PHE A 384 -14.01 -6.28 2.18
N ALA A 385 -15.11 -5.86 2.84
CA ALA A 385 -15.87 -6.75 3.71
C ALA A 385 -16.47 -7.92 2.91
N SER A 386 -17.04 -7.67 1.75
CA SER A 386 -17.54 -8.72 0.84
C SER A 386 -16.42 -9.64 0.37
N TYR A 387 -15.25 -9.09 0.00
CA TYR A 387 -14.08 -9.88 -0.39
C TYR A 387 -13.63 -10.80 0.74
N PHE A 388 -13.56 -10.28 1.96
CA PHE A 388 -13.25 -11.07 3.14
C PHE A 388 -14.28 -12.18 3.38
N ILE A 389 -15.58 -11.86 3.37
CA ILE A 389 -16.66 -12.82 3.62
C ILE A 389 -16.66 -13.93 2.56
N ILE A 390 -16.58 -13.57 1.27
CA ILE A 390 -16.53 -14.54 0.16
C ILE A 390 -15.33 -15.46 0.32
N THR A 391 -14.15 -14.89 0.57
CA THR A 391 -12.92 -15.67 0.76
C THR A 391 -13.02 -16.56 1.99
N TRP A 392 -13.49 -16.03 3.12
CA TRP A 392 -13.66 -16.74 4.37
C TRP A 392 -14.60 -17.93 4.24
N VAL A 393 -15.76 -17.76 3.61
CA VAL A 393 -16.74 -18.82 3.39
C VAL A 393 -16.18 -19.92 2.49
N ARG A 394 -15.50 -19.57 1.40
CA ARG A 394 -14.92 -20.53 0.45
C ARG A 394 -13.70 -21.29 1.01
N VAL A 395 -12.92 -20.65 1.89
CA VAL A 395 -11.73 -21.26 2.51
C VAL A 395 -12.08 -22.09 3.73
N ARG A 396 -13.27 -21.90 4.33
CA ARG A 396 -13.68 -22.55 5.59
C ARG A 396 -13.55 -24.07 5.58
N SER A 397 -13.80 -24.73 4.46
CA SER A 397 -13.69 -26.18 4.31
C SER A 397 -12.25 -26.68 4.08
N ARG A 398 -11.31 -25.78 3.77
CA ARG A 398 -9.93 -26.13 3.41
C ARG A 398 -8.96 -25.88 4.56
N PHE A 399 -8.60 -24.63 4.76
CA PHE A 399 -7.58 -24.18 5.71
C PHE A 399 -7.86 -22.75 6.12
N LEU A 400 -8.63 -22.58 7.20
CA LEU A 400 -9.01 -21.27 7.70
C LEU A 400 -8.39 -21.03 9.08
N PHE A 401 -7.91 -19.81 9.29
CA PHE A 401 -7.50 -19.36 10.62
C PHE A 401 -8.70 -19.29 11.57
N ARG A 402 -8.42 -19.44 12.87
CA ARG A 402 -9.41 -19.28 13.93
C ARG A 402 -8.88 -18.33 14.98
N VAL A 403 -9.71 -17.36 15.37
CA VAL A 403 -9.47 -16.51 16.52
C VAL A 403 -10.53 -16.86 17.56
N ALA A 404 -10.12 -17.07 18.80
CA ALA A 404 -11.05 -17.38 19.87
C ALA A 404 -12.08 -16.26 20.02
N PRO A 405 -13.39 -16.56 20.09
CA PRO A 405 -14.42 -15.52 20.21
C PRO A 405 -14.19 -14.59 21.40
N VAL A 406 -13.73 -15.14 22.52
CA VAL A 406 -13.40 -14.36 23.71
C VAL A 406 -12.27 -13.37 23.46
N SER A 407 -11.21 -13.80 22.74
CA SER A 407 -10.11 -12.93 22.32
C SER A 407 -10.62 -11.78 21.44
N LEU A 408 -11.46 -12.10 20.45
CA LEU A 408 -12.05 -11.10 19.56
C LEU A 408 -12.89 -10.07 20.32
N VAL A 409 -13.73 -10.51 21.23
CA VAL A 409 -14.56 -9.61 22.07
C VAL A 409 -13.67 -8.72 22.94
N ARG A 410 -12.63 -9.26 23.58
CA ARG A 410 -11.70 -8.47 24.39
C ARG A 410 -10.99 -7.41 23.57
N ILE A 411 -10.51 -7.76 22.37
CA ILE A 411 -9.86 -6.82 21.45
C ILE A 411 -10.83 -5.71 21.04
N ILE A 412 -12.06 -6.05 20.63
CA ILE A 412 -13.05 -5.08 20.17
C ILE A 412 -13.46 -4.14 21.32
N VAL A 413 -13.78 -4.68 22.50
CA VAL A 413 -14.18 -3.85 23.66
C VAL A 413 -13.04 -2.92 24.07
N SER A 414 -11.80 -3.44 24.16
CA SER A 414 -10.62 -2.61 24.47
C SER A 414 -10.38 -1.52 23.42
N ALA A 415 -10.59 -1.81 22.14
CA ALA A 415 -10.46 -0.85 21.06
C ALA A 415 -11.56 0.23 21.08
N LEU A 416 -12.80 -0.15 21.41
CA LEU A 416 -13.90 0.83 21.59
C LEU A 416 -13.63 1.78 22.76
N LEU A 417 -13.11 1.27 23.89
CA LEU A 417 -12.70 2.10 25.03
C LEU A 417 -11.53 3.02 24.65
N CYS A 418 -10.55 2.51 23.90
CA CYS A 418 -9.45 3.31 23.34
C CYS A 418 -10.01 4.46 22.47
N GLY A 419 -10.91 4.14 21.53
CA GLY A 419 -11.54 5.12 20.64
C GLY A 419 -12.36 6.17 21.42
N ALA A 420 -13.13 5.76 22.42
CA ALA A 420 -13.90 6.66 23.28
C ALA A 420 -12.99 7.59 24.08
N ALA A 421 -11.90 7.07 24.66
CA ALA A 421 -10.90 7.87 25.40
C ALA A 421 -10.17 8.85 24.46
N ALA A 422 -9.76 8.40 23.29
CA ALA A 422 -9.15 9.25 22.26
C ALA A 422 -10.11 10.36 21.80
N PHE A 423 -11.38 10.02 21.56
CA PHE A 423 -12.41 11.00 21.19
C PHE A 423 -12.64 12.04 22.30
N ALA A 424 -12.72 11.62 23.55
CA ALA A 424 -12.87 12.56 24.69
C ALA A 424 -11.69 13.58 24.72
N CYS A 425 -10.47 13.15 24.42
CA CYS A 425 -9.33 14.06 24.32
C CYS A 425 -9.48 15.08 23.17
N THR A 426 -10.20 14.75 22.10
CA THR A 426 -10.45 15.70 21.00
C THR A 426 -11.40 16.85 21.37
N LEU A 427 -12.17 16.70 22.43
CA LEU A 427 -13.09 17.74 22.95
C LEU A 427 -12.40 18.77 23.84
N LEU A 428 -11.14 18.54 24.23
CA LEU A 428 -10.41 19.46 25.10
C LEU A 428 -10.22 20.83 24.43
N PRO A 429 -10.38 21.93 25.16
CA PRO A 429 -10.23 23.30 24.64
C PRO A 429 -8.76 23.72 24.52
N VAL A 430 -7.96 22.90 23.78
CA VAL A 430 -6.51 23.11 23.57
C VAL A 430 -6.17 23.04 22.09
N GLY A 431 -4.95 23.44 21.72
CA GLY A 431 -4.51 23.41 20.30
C GLY A 431 -4.52 22.01 19.69
N ASN A 432 -4.71 21.91 18.36
CA ASN A 432 -4.82 20.64 17.63
C ASN A 432 -3.67 19.65 17.89
N LEU A 433 -2.44 20.15 18.00
CA LEU A 433 -1.27 19.30 18.28
C LEU A 433 -1.37 18.63 19.66
N ILE A 434 -1.77 19.38 20.68
CA ILE A 434 -1.93 18.88 22.05
C ILE A 434 -3.11 17.88 22.09
N ARG A 435 -4.22 18.18 21.41
CA ARG A 435 -5.37 17.25 21.28
C ARG A 435 -4.96 15.93 20.67
N LEU A 436 -4.23 15.96 19.57
CA LEU A 436 -3.75 14.75 18.90
C LEU A 436 -2.77 13.97 19.77
N GLY A 437 -1.79 14.66 20.37
CA GLY A 437 -0.83 14.02 21.27
C GLY A 437 -1.53 13.36 22.46
N ALA A 438 -2.45 14.08 23.12
CA ALA A 438 -3.24 13.54 24.22
C ALA A 438 -4.11 12.36 23.78
N ALA A 439 -4.81 12.46 22.62
CA ALA A 439 -5.65 11.38 22.12
C ALA A 439 -4.84 10.10 21.81
N VAL A 440 -3.65 10.24 21.24
CA VAL A 440 -2.77 9.09 20.95
C VAL A 440 -2.25 8.47 22.25
N VAL A 441 -1.73 9.27 23.17
CA VAL A 441 -1.14 8.77 24.43
C VAL A 441 -2.20 8.15 25.33
N VAL A 442 -3.31 8.86 25.55
CA VAL A 442 -4.40 8.36 26.41
C VAL A 442 -5.09 7.17 25.78
N GLY A 443 -5.40 7.23 24.47
CA GLY A 443 -6.01 6.10 23.74
C GLY A 443 -5.14 4.85 23.79
N ALA A 444 -3.85 4.96 23.49
CA ALA A 444 -2.92 3.85 23.54
C ALA A 444 -2.74 3.32 24.98
N GLY A 445 -2.69 4.21 25.98
CA GLY A 445 -2.62 3.85 27.39
C GLY A 445 -3.84 3.07 27.87
N VAL A 446 -5.05 3.55 27.54
CA VAL A 446 -6.32 2.85 27.87
C VAL A 446 -6.35 1.49 27.19
N TYR A 447 -5.98 1.41 25.90
CA TYR A 447 -5.91 0.13 25.20
C TYR A 447 -4.95 -0.85 25.87
N ALA A 448 -3.74 -0.41 26.16
CA ALA A 448 -2.72 -1.24 26.82
C ALA A 448 -3.20 -1.78 28.17
N VAL A 449 -3.81 -0.92 29.00
CA VAL A 449 -4.39 -1.31 30.29
C VAL A 449 -5.50 -2.35 30.09
N CYS A 450 -6.46 -2.10 29.20
CA CYS A 450 -7.55 -3.03 28.94
C CYS A 450 -7.06 -4.40 28.44
N ILE A 451 -6.07 -4.44 27.55
CA ILE A 451 -5.49 -5.70 27.03
C ILE A 451 -4.72 -6.45 28.13
N ILE A 452 -4.01 -5.76 29.00
CA ILE A 452 -3.29 -6.40 30.14
C ILE A 452 -4.31 -6.94 31.16
N VAL A 453 -5.31 -6.14 31.56
CA VAL A 453 -6.32 -6.52 32.55
C VAL A 453 -7.16 -7.69 32.04
N SER A 454 -7.56 -7.68 30.75
CA SER A 454 -8.30 -8.79 30.13
C SER A 454 -7.45 -10.06 29.98
N GLY A 455 -6.15 -9.97 30.18
CA GLY A 455 -5.20 -11.08 30.03
C GLY A 455 -4.85 -11.44 28.57
N GLU A 456 -5.37 -10.69 27.60
CA GLU A 456 -5.18 -10.95 26.18
C GLU A 456 -3.73 -10.70 25.73
N GLY A 457 -3.04 -9.73 26.31
CA GLY A 457 -1.66 -9.34 25.97
C GLY A 457 -0.57 -10.06 26.79
N ARG A 458 -0.89 -11.04 27.62
CA ARG A 458 0.09 -11.66 28.54
C ARG A 458 1.27 -12.32 27.82
N GLU A 459 1.02 -13.00 26.72
CA GLU A 459 2.05 -13.72 25.96
C GLU A 459 3.02 -12.72 25.28
N GLU A 460 2.49 -11.65 24.70
CA GLU A 460 3.25 -10.59 24.04
C GLU A 460 4.10 -9.80 25.04
N VAL A 461 3.51 -9.43 26.17
CA VAL A 461 4.24 -8.73 27.26
C VAL A 461 5.36 -9.59 27.80
N GLN A 462 5.11 -10.88 28.06
CA GLN A 462 6.16 -11.81 28.52
C GLN A 462 7.27 -11.99 27.47
N ALA A 463 6.93 -12.04 26.18
CA ALA A 463 7.92 -12.16 25.11
C ALA A 463 8.82 -10.90 25.03
N VAL A 464 8.26 -9.71 25.22
CA VAL A 464 9.02 -8.45 25.28
C VAL A 464 9.91 -8.42 26.52
N LEU A 465 9.37 -8.75 27.69
CA LEU A 465 10.14 -8.77 28.94
C LEU A 465 11.30 -9.77 28.91
N ARG A 466 11.13 -10.94 28.29
CA ARG A 466 12.23 -11.91 28.09
C ARG A 466 13.31 -11.38 27.15
N ARG A 467 12.98 -10.51 26.20
CA ARG A 467 13.97 -9.89 25.29
C ARG A 467 14.72 -8.72 25.93
N LEU A 468 14.08 -7.99 26.84
CA LEU A 468 14.72 -6.90 27.59
C LEU A 468 15.64 -7.40 28.69
N LYS A 469 15.48 -8.66 29.13
CA LYS A 469 16.34 -9.32 30.14
C LYS A 469 17.55 -10.04 29.55
N ARG A 470 17.68 -10.07 28.22
CA ARG A 470 18.83 -10.57 27.47
C ARG A 470 19.62 -9.41 26.85
#